data_029e1a00d6f3c21bf13aa56dd40eb076
#
_entry.id   029e1a00d6f3c21bf13aa56dd40eb076
#
_cell.length_a   1.000
_cell.length_b   1.000
_cell.length_c   1.000
_cell.angle_alpha   90.00
_cell.angle_beta   90.00
_cell.angle_gamma   90.00
#
_symmetry.space_group_name_H-M   'P 1'
#
loop_
_entity.id
_entity.type
_entity.pdbx_description
1 polymer ?
#
loop_
_entity_poly.entity_id
_entity_poly.type
_entity_poly.pdbx_seq_one_letter_code
_entity_poly.pdbx_strand_id
1 'polypeptide(L)'
;LNKTFHLGQEVASDKILSLVDEFNAALPYLSKAGYTLHELEVELGLPPKLIPHFVYSADLDADEGAAVGNLEDNRFGYSLLKVLRTAGNIQEKLQFNNMLYSHVEIELSFVPNIRLAYK
;
A
#
# COMPACT_ATOMS: atom_id res chain seq x y z
N LEU A 1 29.45 6.14 -18.78
CA LEU A 1 28.82 5.11 -17.98
C LEU A 1 28.14 5.69 -16.75
N ASN A 2 28.88 6.50 -15.98
CA ASN A 2 28.36 7.11 -14.77
C ASN A 2 27.20 8.07 -15.06
N LYS A 3 27.28 8.81 -16.16
CA LYS A 3 26.22 9.74 -16.53
C LYS A 3 24.91 9.03 -16.85
N THR A 4 24.97 7.93 -17.59
CA THR A 4 23.78 7.18 -17.97
C THR A 4 23.12 6.56 -16.72
N PHE A 5 23.93 5.98 -15.85
CA PHE A 5 23.44 5.40 -14.59
C PHE A 5 22.83 6.49 -13.69
N HIS A 6 23.50 7.64 -13.61
CA HIS A 6 23.03 8.76 -12.80
C HIS A 6 21.67 9.30 -13.29
N LEU A 7 21.49 9.44 -14.60
CA LEU A 7 20.22 9.87 -15.19
C LEU A 7 19.11 8.86 -14.89
N GLY A 8 19.41 7.56 -14.96
CA GLY A 8 18.46 6.52 -14.62
C GLY A 8 18.02 6.59 -13.16
N GLN A 9 18.97 6.86 -12.27
CA GLN A 9 18.68 7.03 -10.85
C GLN A 9 17.84 8.26 -10.58
N GLU A 10 18.11 9.37 -11.23
CA GLU A 10 17.35 10.60 -11.09
C GLU A 10 15.89 10.40 -11.50
N VAL A 11 15.64 9.78 -12.64
CA VAL A 11 14.29 9.49 -13.10
C VAL A 11 13.56 8.57 -12.14
N ALA A 12 14.25 7.52 -11.65
CA ALA A 12 13.66 6.60 -10.67
C ALA A 12 13.37 7.32 -9.36
N SER A 13 14.28 8.20 -8.90
CA SER A 13 14.10 8.99 -7.68
C SER A 13 12.91 9.92 -7.79
N ASP A 14 12.72 10.60 -8.93
CA ASP A 14 11.59 11.49 -9.13
C ASP A 14 10.27 10.73 -9.09
N LYS A 15 10.21 9.56 -9.70
CA LYS A 15 9.02 8.71 -9.68
C LYS A 15 8.70 8.23 -8.26
N ILE A 16 9.72 7.82 -7.51
CA ILE A 16 9.56 7.38 -6.13
C ILE A 16 9.07 8.53 -5.26
N LEU A 17 9.65 9.71 -5.41
CA LEU A 17 9.25 10.88 -4.61
C LEU A 17 7.79 11.25 -4.87
N SER A 18 7.36 11.25 -6.13
CA SER A 18 5.97 11.51 -6.49
C SER A 18 5.03 10.47 -5.89
N LEU A 19 5.43 9.19 -5.96
CA LEU A 19 4.65 8.10 -5.41
C LEU A 19 4.56 8.18 -3.89
N VAL A 20 5.65 8.54 -3.24
CA VAL A 20 5.70 8.74 -1.79
C VAL A 20 4.78 9.89 -1.37
N ASP A 21 4.77 10.98 -2.12
CA ASP A 21 3.90 12.12 -1.81
C ASP A 21 2.42 11.72 -1.88
N GLU A 22 2.03 11.01 -2.93
CA GLU A 22 0.65 10.51 -3.07
C GLU A 22 0.31 9.51 -1.97
N PHE A 23 1.26 8.65 -1.64
CA PHE A 23 1.09 7.65 -0.58
C PHE A 23 0.90 8.33 0.78
N ASN A 24 1.76 9.29 1.11
CA ASN A 24 1.66 10.04 2.36
C ASN A 24 0.33 10.77 2.48
N ALA A 25 -0.16 11.34 1.39
CA ALA A 25 -1.44 12.03 1.36
C ALA A 25 -2.61 11.07 1.61
N ALA A 26 -2.47 9.81 1.20
CA ALA A 26 -3.52 8.80 1.38
C ALA A 26 -3.54 8.17 2.77
N LEU A 27 -2.40 8.14 3.48
CA LEU A 27 -2.28 7.43 4.75
C LEU A 27 -3.33 7.82 5.81
N PRO A 28 -3.66 9.10 6.05
CA PRO A 28 -4.67 9.43 7.04
C PRO A 28 -6.04 8.83 6.72
N TYR A 29 -6.40 8.78 5.45
CA TYR A 29 -7.68 8.22 5.01
C TYR A 29 -7.72 6.71 5.12
N LEU A 30 -6.59 6.06 4.80
CA LEU A 30 -6.47 4.61 4.96
C LEU A 30 -6.53 4.22 6.44
N SER A 31 -5.93 5.03 7.30
CA SER A 31 -5.99 4.82 8.75
C SER A 31 -7.45 4.91 9.24
N LYS A 32 -8.22 5.86 8.75
CA LYS A 32 -9.65 5.98 9.09
C LYS A 32 -10.45 4.78 8.63
N ALA A 33 -10.04 4.13 7.55
CA ALA A 33 -10.68 2.92 7.06
C ALA A 33 -10.25 1.66 7.81
N GLY A 34 -9.35 1.79 8.79
CA GLY A 34 -8.89 0.68 9.61
C GLY A 34 -7.55 0.09 9.19
N TYR A 35 -6.88 0.67 8.22
CA TYR A 35 -5.60 0.17 7.71
C TYR A 35 -4.45 1.03 8.22
N THR A 36 -3.62 0.46 9.07
CA THR A 36 -2.48 1.16 9.67
C THR A 36 -1.19 0.67 9.03
N LEU A 37 -0.36 1.60 8.59
CA LEU A 37 0.96 1.28 8.05
C LEU A 37 1.86 0.80 9.18
N HIS A 38 2.34 -0.43 9.06
CA HIS A 38 3.21 -1.06 10.03
C HIS A 38 4.68 -0.95 9.63
N GLU A 39 4.95 -1.13 8.35
CA GLU A 39 6.29 -1.13 7.81
C GLU A 39 6.23 -0.67 6.36
N LEU A 40 7.27 -0.01 5.90
CA LEU A 40 7.39 0.40 4.51
C LEU A 40 8.76 0.03 3.99
N GLU A 41 8.79 -0.75 2.93
CA GLU A 41 10.01 -1.05 2.20
C GLU A 41 10.03 -0.26 0.92
N VAL A 42 11.19 0.27 0.57
CA VAL A 42 11.41 0.98 -0.69
C VAL A 42 12.48 0.25 -1.47
N GLU A 43 12.13 -0.24 -2.64
CA GLU A 43 13.08 -0.90 -3.51
C GLU A 43 13.55 0.09 -4.57
N LEU A 44 14.83 0.43 -4.55
CA LEU A 44 15.43 1.36 -5.50
C LEU A 44 15.94 0.59 -6.70
N GLY A 45 15.05 0.32 -7.63
CA GLY A 45 15.36 -0.40 -8.85
C GLY A 45 14.74 0.29 -10.05
N LEU A 46 14.74 -0.38 -11.18
CA LEU A 46 14.09 0.07 -12.40
C LEU A 46 13.11 -1.00 -12.87
N PRO A 47 11.80 -0.80 -12.64
CA PRO A 47 11.17 0.33 -11.97
C PRO A 47 11.34 0.30 -10.45
N PRO A 48 11.28 1.45 -9.79
CA PRO A 48 11.28 1.50 -8.34
C PRO A 48 9.95 1.00 -7.78
N LYS A 49 9.97 0.48 -6.55
CA LYS A 49 8.78 -0.08 -5.93
C LYS A 49 8.62 0.41 -4.50
N LEU A 50 7.38 0.63 -4.10
CA LEU A 50 7.01 0.81 -2.71
C LEU A 50 6.31 -0.45 -2.23
N ILE A 51 6.68 -0.93 -1.06
CA ILE A 51 6.11 -2.14 -0.50
C ILE A 51 5.59 -1.84 0.92
N PRO A 52 4.42 -1.21 1.04
CA PRO A 52 3.83 -0.97 2.35
C PRO A 52 3.24 -2.24 2.95
N HIS A 53 3.38 -2.37 4.27
CA HIS A 53 2.78 -3.43 5.06
C HIS A 53 1.70 -2.83 5.93
N PHE A 54 0.46 -3.23 5.72
CA PHE A 54 -0.69 -2.71 6.46
C PHE A 54 -1.26 -3.75 7.41
N VAL A 55 -1.62 -3.29 8.60
CA VAL A 55 -2.38 -4.08 9.55
C VAL A 55 -3.81 -3.54 9.57
N TYR A 56 -4.79 -4.43 9.43
CA TYR A 56 -6.19 -4.05 9.54
C TYR A 56 -6.64 -4.17 10.99
N SER A 57 -7.23 -3.10 11.49
CA SER A 57 -7.89 -3.11 12.79
C SER A 57 -9.35 -2.73 12.58
N ALA A 58 -10.25 -3.64 12.89
CA ALA A 58 -11.68 -3.36 12.85
C ALA A 58 -12.05 -2.52 14.06
N ASP A 59 -11.58 -1.28 14.09
CA ASP A 59 -11.94 -0.35 15.15
C ASP A 59 -13.34 0.18 14.88
N LEU A 60 -14.08 0.43 15.96
CA LEU A 60 -15.44 0.95 15.89
C LEU A 60 -15.52 2.31 15.21
N ASP A 61 -14.39 3.02 15.18
CA ASP A 61 -14.30 4.33 14.55
C ASP A 61 -13.92 4.28 13.06
N ALA A 62 -13.68 3.10 12.50
CA ALA A 62 -13.33 2.97 11.09
C ALA A 62 -14.54 3.32 10.21
N ASP A 63 -14.40 4.34 9.39
CA ASP A 63 -15.43 4.79 8.47
C ASP A 63 -14.91 4.73 7.04
N GLU A 64 -15.16 3.59 6.39
CA GLU A 64 -14.73 3.38 5.02
C GLU A 64 -15.43 4.31 4.03
N GLY A 65 -16.69 4.65 4.30
CA GLY A 65 -17.44 5.55 3.45
C GLY A 65 -16.84 6.94 3.42
N ALA A 66 -16.49 7.47 4.59
CA ALA A 66 -15.82 8.77 4.68
C ALA A 66 -14.42 8.72 4.05
N ALA A 67 -13.69 7.63 4.27
CA ALA A 67 -12.36 7.45 3.67
C ALA A 67 -12.45 7.46 2.14
N VAL A 68 -13.42 6.74 1.56
CA VAL A 68 -13.62 6.73 0.12
C VAL A 68 -13.95 8.11 -0.42
N GLY A 69 -14.86 8.83 0.24
CA GLY A 69 -15.22 10.19 -0.17
C GLY A 69 -14.04 11.15 -0.15
N ASN A 70 -13.20 11.04 0.88
CA ASN A 70 -12.02 11.89 1.00
C ASN A 70 -10.90 11.52 0.01
N LEU A 71 -10.93 10.32 -0.56
CA LEU A 71 -9.94 9.87 -1.53
C LEU A 71 -10.37 10.09 -2.99
N GLU A 72 -11.52 10.72 -3.22
CA GLU A 72 -12.00 10.97 -4.59
C GLU A 72 -10.95 11.71 -5.44
N ASP A 73 -10.27 12.69 -4.86
CA ASP A 73 -9.25 13.47 -5.56
C ASP A 73 -7.87 12.82 -5.53
N ASN A 74 -7.72 11.68 -4.85
CA ASN A 74 -6.47 10.94 -4.78
C ASN A 74 -6.68 9.55 -5.37
N ARG A 75 -6.50 9.44 -6.69
CA ARG A 75 -6.70 8.18 -7.40
C ARG A 75 -5.81 7.06 -6.89
N PHE A 76 -4.59 7.39 -6.53
CA PHE A 76 -3.65 6.42 -6.00
C PHE A 76 -4.16 5.84 -4.68
N GLY A 77 -4.55 6.71 -3.75
CA GLY A 77 -5.09 6.28 -2.46
C GLY A 77 -6.39 5.50 -2.61
N TYR A 78 -7.26 5.90 -3.52
CA TYR A 78 -8.50 5.18 -3.80
C TYR A 78 -8.23 3.78 -4.33
N SER A 79 -7.29 3.66 -5.28
CA SER A 79 -6.89 2.36 -5.82
C SER A 79 -6.28 1.48 -4.74
N LEU A 80 -5.45 2.05 -3.88
CA LEU A 80 -4.83 1.35 -2.77
C LEU A 80 -5.88 0.82 -1.79
N LEU A 81 -6.88 1.63 -1.46
CA LEU A 81 -7.98 1.21 -0.59
C LEU A 81 -8.75 0.04 -1.19
N LYS A 82 -9.01 0.07 -2.49
CA LYS A 82 -9.67 -1.04 -3.19
C LYS A 82 -8.87 -2.33 -3.11
N VAL A 83 -7.56 -2.23 -3.29
CA VAL A 83 -6.64 -3.38 -3.19
C VAL A 83 -6.67 -3.95 -1.77
N LEU A 84 -6.63 -3.09 -0.76
CA LEU A 84 -6.70 -3.50 0.63
C LEU A 84 -8.01 -4.21 0.97
N ARG A 85 -9.13 -3.70 0.45
CA ARG A 85 -10.44 -4.34 0.63
C ARG A 85 -10.50 -5.71 -0.03
N THR A 86 -9.94 -5.82 -1.22
CA THR A 86 -9.87 -7.10 -1.93
C THR A 86 -9.06 -8.11 -1.12
N ALA A 87 -7.93 -7.69 -0.58
CA ALA A 87 -7.09 -8.53 0.27
C ALA A 87 -7.86 -8.98 1.52
N GLY A 88 -8.61 -8.06 2.15
CA GLY A 88 -9.44 -8.37 3.30
C GLY A 88 -10.51 -9.40 3.01
N ASN A 89 -11.18 -9.27 1.86
CA ASN A 89 -12.21 -10.22 1.45
C ASN A 89 -11.63 -11.61 1.18
N ILE A 90 -10.44 -11.68 0.60
CA ILE A 90 -9.78 -12.95 0.31
C ILE A 90 -9.32 -13.60 1.61
N GLN A 91 -8.72 -12.83 2.52
CA GLN A 91 -8.19 -13.41 3.76
C GLN A 91 -9.29 -13.99 4.65
N GLU A 92 -10.50 -13.45 4.61
CA GLU A 92 -11.63 -14.00 5.35
C GLU A 92 -11.97 -15.43 4.91
N LYS A 93 -11.68 -15.76 3.66
CA LYS A 93 -11.95 -17.08 3.09
C LYS A 93 -10.79 -18.06 3.31
N LEU A 94 -9.62 -17.56 3.66
CA LEU A 94 -8.43 -18.38 3.88
C LEU A 94 -8.26 -18.67 5.36
N GLN A 95 -8.33 -19.93 5.73
CA GLN A 95 -8.16 -20.35 7.12
C GLN A 95 -7.05 -21.38 7.21
N PHE A 96 -6.11 -21.14 8.09
CA PHE A 96 -4.96 -22.03 8.32
C PHE A 96 -4.93 -22.44 9.78
N ASN A 97 -4.65 -23.72 10.01
CA ASN A 97 -4.52 -24.23 11.36
C ASN A 97 -3.29 -23.63 12.05
N ASN A 98 -3.51 -23.09 13.26
CA ASN A 98 -2.44 -22.53 14.09
C ASN A 98 -1.75 -21.29 13.51
N MET A 99 -2.38 -20.63 12.52
CA MET A 99 -1.86 -19.40 11.96
C MET A 99 -2.97 -18.37 11.85
N LEU A 100 -2.66 -17.14 12.19
CA LEU A 100 -3.58 -16.03 12.12
C LEU A 100 -3.09 -15.01 11.09
N TYR A 101 -4.04 -14.34 10.44
CA TYR A 101 -3.73 -13.26 9.52
C TYR A 101 -3.01 -12.14 10.29
N SER A 102 -1.84 -11.78 9.82
CA SER A 102 -0.99 -10.77 10.45
C SER A 102 -1.09 -9.43 9.76
N HIS A 103 -0.75 -9.40 8.49
CA HIS A 103 -0.73 -8.15 7.73
C HIS A 103 -0.80 -8.42 6.25
N VAL A 104 -1.02 -7.35 5.48
CA VAL A 104 -1.02 -7.38 4.03
C VAL A 104 0.16 -6.55 3.52
N GLU A 105 0.91 -7.11 2.58
CA GLU A 105 1.98 -6.41 1.89
C GLU A 105 1.52 -6.13 0.47
N ILE A 106 1.68 -4.90 0.02
CA ILE A 106 1.31 -4.51 -1.33
C ILE A 106 2.55 -4.02 -2.04
N GLU A 107 2.92 -4.70 -3.12
CA GLU A 107 4.01 -4.25 -3.97
C GLU A 107 3.45 -3.28 -4.99
N LEU A 108 3.68 -1.99 -4.79
CA LEU A 108 3.20 -0.94 -5.67
C LEU A 108 4.16 -0.78 -6.84
N SER A 109 3.77 -1.33 -7.97
CA SER A 109 4.50 -1.27 -9.22
C SER A 109 3.48 -1.17 -10.35
N PHE A 110 3.95 -1.22 -11.60
CA PHE A 110 3.07 -1.19 -12.76
C PHE A 110 1.99 -2.26 -12.69
N VAL A 111 2.36 -3.46 -12.24
CA VAL A 111 1.41 -4.54 -11.96
C VAL A 111 1.51 -4.81 -10.46
N PRO A 112 0.55 -4.33 -9.66
CA PRO A 112 0.63 -4.50 -8.21
C PRO A 112 0.47 -5.96 -7.80
N ASN A 113 1.26 -6.37 -6.81
CA ASN A 113 1.16 -7.69 -6.19
C ASN A 113 0.69 -7.54 -4.76
N ILE A 114 -0.12 -8.48 -4.31
CA ILE A 114 -0.62 -8.52 -2.95
C ILE A 114 -0.12 -9.79 -2.29
N ARG A 115 0.43 -9.64 -1.07
CA ARG A 115 0.86 -10.77 -0.26
C ARG A 115 0.13 -10.72 1.07
N LEU A 116 -0.45 -11.84 1.47
CA LEU A 116 -1.09 -11.98 2.76
C LEU A 116 -0.13 -12.73 3.68
N ALA A 117 0.18 -12.17 4.84
CA ALA A 117 1.11 -12.77 5.79
C ALA A 117 0.35 -13.33 6.99
N TYR A 118 0.69 -14.54 7.36
CA TYR A 118 0.12 -15.25 8.50
C TYR A 118 1.23 -15.62 9.49
N LYS A 119 0.91 -15.57 10.75
CA LYS A 119 1.87 -15.90 11.81
C LYS A 119 1.30 -16.83 12.85
#